data_9d3e574c704c99566ce3eab8d58127c3
#
_entry.id   9d3e574c704c99566ce3eab8d58127c3
#
_cell.length_a   1.000
_cell.length_b   1.000
_cell.length_c   1.000
_cell.angle_alpha   90.00
_cell.angle_beta   90.00
_cell.angle_gamma   90.00
#
_symmetry.space_group_name_H-M   'P 1'
#
loop_
_entity.id
_entity.type
_entity.pdbx_description
1 polymer ?
#
loop_
_entity_poly.entity_id
_entity_poly.type
_entity_poly.pdbx_seq_one_letter_code
_entity_poly.pdbx_strand_id
1 'polypeptide(L)'
;MKFRGKIWKFGDNIDTDAIIPARYLNIWDPQGLAAHCMEDADPDFMKKMNPGHIIVGGENFGCGSSREHAPIAIKAAGIACVVAKSFARIFYRNSFNMGLPIFESRDLWGQVTKGSEIVVDAEGGRIRIIGGAAEPLRIQPVPPFMQE
;
A
#
# COMPACT_ATOMS: atom_id res chain seq x y z
N MET A 1 8.96 -12.70 7.66
CA MET A 1 8.52 -12.43 6.27
C MET A 1 9.15 -11.14 5.78
N LYS A 2 9.79 -11.17 4.63
CA LYS A 2 10.45 -9.99 4.05
C LYS A 2 9.89 -9.73 2.66
N PHE A 3 9.71 -8.45 2.35
CA PHE A 3 9.28 -8.01 1.02
C PHE A 3 10.39 -7.12 0.45
N ARG A 4 10.78 -7.37 -0.79
CA ARG A 4 11.75 -6.54 -1.49
C ARG A 4 11.19 -6.15 -2.84
N GLY A 5 11.18 -4.86 -3.14
CA GLY A 5 10.68 -4.41 -4.43
C GLY A 5 10.84 -2.92 -4.64
N LYS A 6 10.63 -2.52 -5.89
CA LYS A 6 10.59 -1.12 -6.24
C LYS A 6 9.28 -0.51 -5.78
N ILE A 7 9.30 0.78 -5.46
CA ILE A 7 8.11 1.44 -4.91
C ILE A 7 7.41 2.31 -5.94
N TRP A 8 6.11 2.46 -5.70
CA TRP A 8 5.25 3.47 -6.31
C TRP A 8 4.86 4.43 -5.21
N LYS A 9 5.23 5.70 -5.37
CA LYS A 9 5.02 6.71 -4.32
C LYS A 9 3.79 7.55 -4.63
N PHE A 10 2.89 7.64 -3.63
CA PHE A 10 1.68 8.47 -3.71
C PHE A 10 1.66 9.43 -2.53
N GLY A 11 0.89 10.50 -2.65
CA GLY A 11 0.80 11.52 -1.60
C GLY A 11 -0.17 11.18 -0.48
N ASP A 12 -0.64 12.23 0.20
CA ASP A 12 -1.59 12.09 1.30
C ASP A 12 -3.02 11.89 0.79
N ASN A 13 -3.86 11.31 1.64
CA ASN A 13 -5.30 11.18 1.40
C ASN A 13 -5.64 10.46 0.09
N ILE A 14 -4.91 9.39 -0.20
CA ILE A 14 -5.29 8.49 -1.29
C ILE A 14 -6.54 7.76 -0.86
N ASP A 15 -7.69 8.18 -1.38
CA ASP A 15 -8.97 7.63 -0.96
C ASP A 15 -9.30 6.34 -1.71
N THR A 16 -10.34 5.65 -1.26
CA THR A 16 -10.73 4.36 -1.85
C THR A 16 -11.16 4.51 -3.31
N ASP A 17 -11.69 5.68 -3.68
CA ASP A 17 -12.08 5.93 -5.08
C ASP A 17 -10.85 6.11 -5.99
N ALA A 18 -9.75 6.64 -5.45
CA ALA A 18 -8.49 6.73 -6.18
C ALA A 18 -7.86 5.34 -6.35
N ILE A 19 -8.04 4.44 -5.38
CA ILE A 19 -7.51 3.08 -5.44
C ILE A 19 -8.31 2.24 -6.45
N ILE A 20 -9.64 2.27 -6.33
CA ILE A 20 -10.53 1.60 -7.28
C ILE A 20 -11.77 2.49 -7.50
N PRO A 21 -11.92 3.07 -8.70
CA PRO A 21 -13.02 3.99 -8.97
C PRO A 21 -14.40 3.37 -8.77
N ALA A 22 -15.35 4.20 -8.32
CA ALA A 22 -16.71 3.76 -8.04
C ALA A 22 -17.38 3.08 -9.22
N ARG A 23 -17.03 3.46 -10.45
CA ARG A 23 -17.61 2.86 -11.67
C ARG A 23 -17.31 1.38 -11.83
N TYR A 24 -16.36 0.83 -11.02
CA TYR A 24 -15.98 -0.60 -11.06
C TYR A 24 -16.48 -1.38 -9.86
N LEU A 25 -17.33 -0.80 -9.00
CA LEU A 25 -17.79 -1.48 -7.79
C LEU A 25 -18.73 -2.66 -8.04
N ASN A 26 -19.25 -2.80 -9.24
CA ASN A 26 -20.02 -3.97 -9.63
C ASN A 26 -19.15 -5.18 -10.00
N ILE A 27 -17.83 -5.00 -10.03
CA ILE A 27 -16.88 -6.07 -10.28
C ILE A 27 -16.48 -6.67 -8.94
N TRP A 28 -16.57 -7.99 -8.80
CA TRP A 28 -16.12 -8.70 -7.60
C TRP A 28 -15.01 -9.70 -7.88
N ASP A 29 -14.74 -9.99 -9.15
CA ASP A 29 -13.61 -10.80 -9.55
C ASP A 29 -12.30 -10.05 -9.23
N PRO A 30 -11.39 -10.62 -8.41
CA PRO A 30 -10.15 -9.93 -8.05
C PRO A 30 -9.31 -9.50 -9.25
N GLN A 31 -9.19 -10.33 -10.26
CA GLN A 31 -8.41 -9.97 -11.45
C GLN A 31 -9.07 -8.85 -12.25
N GLY A 32 -10.38 -8.81 -12.29
CA GLY A 32 -11.11 -7.71 -12.91
C GLY A 32 -10.88 -6.39 -12.18
N LEU A 33 -10.86 -6.43 -10.85
CA LEU A 33 -10.55 -5.24 -10.05
C LEU A 33 -9.09 -4.82 -10.22
N ALA A 34 -8.17 -5.78 -10.25
CA ALA A 34 -6.74 -5.50 -10.40
C ALA A 34 -6.46 -4.73 -11.69
N ALA A 35 -7.17 -5.02 -12.77
CA ALA A 35 -6.97 -4.35 -14.05
C ALA A 35 -7.19 -2.84 -13.99
N HIS A 36 -7.94 -2.36 -13.00
CA HIS A 36 -8.27 -0.94 -12.82
C HIS A 36 -7.65 -0.33 -11.55
N CYS A 37 -6.75 -1.06 -10.90
CA CYS A 37 -6.13 -0.61 -9.65
C CYS A 37 -5.34 0.68 -9.88
N MET A 38 -5.59 1.71 -9.07
CA MET A 38 -4.94 3.01 -9.12
C MET A 38 -5.09 3.75 -10.45
N GLU A 39 -6.06 3.36 -11.26
CA GLU A 39 -6.24 3.87 -12.63
C GLU A 39 -6.36 5.40 -12.67
N ASP A 40 -7.14 5.98 -11.77
CA ASP A 40 -7.35 7.43 -11.73
C ASP A 40 -6.21 8.16 -11.03
N ALA A 41 -5.51 7.51 -10.09
CA ALA A 41 -4.39 8.11 -9.37
C ALA A 41 -3.13 8.17 -10.23
N ASP A 42 -2.88 7.12 -11.02
CA ASP A 42 -1.73 7.04 -11.93
C ASP A 42 -2.06 6.10 -13.08
N PRO A 43 -2.41 6.65 -14.26
CA PRO A 43 -2.78 5.81 -15.42
C PRO A 43 -1.72 4.81 -15.84
N ASP A 44 -0.44 5.07 -15.51
CA ASP A 44 0.65 4.17 -15.87
C ASP A 44 0.86 3.04 -14.86
N PHE A 45 0.17 3.08 -13.72
CA PHE A 45 0.43 2.12 -12.64
C PHE A 45 0.35 0.68 -13.12
N MET A 46 -0.79 0.26 -13.65
CA MET A 46 -0.95 -1.13 -14.08
C MET A 46 -0.19 -1.47 -15.36
N LYS A 47 0.22 -0.46 -16.13
CA LYS A 47 1.02 -0.67 -17.34
C LYS A 47 2.47 -0.97 -17.03
N LYS A 48 3.01 -0.40 -15.94
CA LYS A 48 4.44 -0.46 -15.61
C LYS A 48 4.74 -1.19 -14.31
N MET A 49 3.74 -1.45 -13.49
CA MET A 49 3.90 -2.14 -12.23
C MET A 49 4.15 -3.63 -12.48
N ASN A 50 5.10 -4.20 -11.74
CA ASN A 50 5.38 -5.63 -11.79
C ASN A 50 5.02 -6.28 -10.44
N PRO A 51 4.62 -7.55 -10.44
CA PRO A 51 4.37 -8.24 -9.18
C PRO A 51 5.57 -8.15 -8.23
N GLY A 52 5.29 -7.90 -6.96
CA GLY A 52 6.32 -7.70 -5.96
C GLY A 52 6.66 -6.25 -5.69
N HIS A 53 6.19 -5.32 -6.50
CA HIS A 53 6.36 -3.89 -6.22
C HIS A 53 5.59 -3.51 -4.94
N ILE A 54 5.95 -2.37 -4.37
CA ILE A 54 5.41 -1.91 -3.08
C ILE A 54 4.82 -0.51 -3.27
N ILE A 55 3.66 -0.26 -2.66
CA ILE A 55 3.07 1.08 -2.65
C ILE A 55 3.55 1.80 -1.39
N VAL A 56 4.01 3.04 -1.56
CA VAL A 56 4.36 3.93 -0.44
C VAL A 56 3.45 5.14 -0.51
N GLY A 57 2.62 5.32 0.52
CA GLY A 57 1.68 6.43 0.62
C GLY A 57 2.02 7.40 1.74
N GLY A 58 1.34 8.55 1.72
CA GLY A 58 1.47 9.55 2.77
C GLY A 58 0.49 9.32 3.91
N GLU A 59 -0.09 10.40 4.43
CA GLU A 59 -1.06 10.34 5.52
C GLU A 59 -2.42 9.83 5.04
N ASN A 60 -3.11 9.10 5.92
CA ASN A 60 -4.52 8.76 5.75
C ASN A 60 -4.81 7.96 4.47
N PHE A 61 -3.96 6.98 4.17
CA PHE A 61 -4.11 6.15 2.97
C PHE A 61 -5.37 5.28 3.11
N GLY A 62 -6.18 5.23 2.05
CA GLY A 62 -7.41 4.45 2.05
C GLY A 62 -8.61 5.16 2.67
N CYS A 63 -8.55 6.49 2.81
CA CYS A 63 -9.65 7.27 3.36
C CYS A 63 -10.89 7.21 2.46
N GLY A 64 -12.00 7.77 2.94
CA GLY A 64 -13.26 7.81 2.21
C GLY A 64 -14.14 6.62 2.51
N SER A 65 -14.96 6.21 1.55
CA SER A 65 -15.94 5.16 1.74
C SER A 65 -15.31 3.80 2.07
N SER A 66 -15.96 3.05 2.95
CA SER A 66 -15.52 1.69 3.27
C SER A 66 -15.74 0.77 2.07
N ARG A 67 -14.68 0.31 1.44
CA ARG A 67 -14.74 -0.56 0.26
C ARG A 67 -13.73 -1.69 0.40
N GLU A 68 -14.22 -2.90 0.50
CA GLU A 68 -13.36 -4.09 0.47
C GLU A 68 -12.69 -4.25 -0.90
N HIS A 69 -13.27 -3.68 -1.95
CA HIS A 69 -12.70 -3.68 -3.30
C HIS A 69 -11.30 -3.10 -3.34
N ALA A 70 -11.01 -2.07 -2.52
CA ALA A 70 -9.73 -1.39 -2.56
C ALA A 70 -8.56 -2.32 -2.18
N PRO A 71 -8.54 -2.97 -1.01
CA PRO A 71 -7.44 -3.89 -0.71
C PRO A 71 -7.44 -5.13 -1.60
N ILE A 72 -8.60 -5.59 -2.08
CA ILE A 72 -8.67 -6.70 -3.02
C ILE A 72 -7.97 -6.32 -4.33
N ALA A 73 -8.23 -5.12 -4.86
CA ALA A 73 -7.62 -4.65 -6.10
C ALA A 73 -6.10 -4.56 -5.98
N ILE A 74 -5.61 -3.98 -4.88
CA ILE A 74 -4.17 -3.84 -4.64
C ILE A 74 -3.50 -5.21 -4.56
N LYS A 75 -4.07 -6.11 -3.78
CA LYS A 75 -3.50 -7.45 -3.60
C LYS A 75 -3.50 -8.23 -4.92
N ALA A 76 -4.61 -8.22 -5.63
CA ALA A 76 -4.75 -8.95 -6.89
C ALA A 76 -3.85 -8.38 -7.99
N ALA A 77 -3.53 -7.09 -7.92
CA ALA A 77 -2.60 -6.46 -8.85
C ALA A 77 -1.17 -6.99 -8.72
N GLY A 78 -0.85 -7.62 -7.59
CA GLY A 78 0.48 -8.18 -7.36
C GLY A 78 1.36 -7.35 -6.44
N ILE A 79 0.80 -6.32 -5.82
CA ILE A 79 1.53 -5.51 -4.84
C ILE A 79 1.87 -6.37 -3.63
N ALA A 80 3.14 -6.35 -3.23
CA ALA A 80 3.61 -7.17 -2.10
C ALA A 80 3.12 -6.64 -0.76
N CYS A 81 3.14 -5.32 -0.59
CA CYS A 81 2.65 -4.67 0.63
C CYS A 81 2.47 -3.17 0.39
N VAL A 82 1.81 -2.51 1.32
CA VAL A 82 1.64 -1.06 1.31
C VAL A 82 2.28 -0.50 2.57
N VAL A 83 3.12 0.53 2.42
CA VAL A 83 3.71 1.25 3.55
C VAL A 83 3.23 2.69 3.44
N ALA A 84 2.64 3.23 4.49
CA ALA A 84 2.17 4.61 4.51
C ALA A 84 2.50 5.28 5.84
N LYS A 85 2.44 6.61 5.86
CA LYS A 85 2.61 7.35 7.13
C LYS A 85 1.49 7.01 8.10
N SER A 86 0.28 6.87 7.59
CA SER A 86 -0.88 6.42 8.36
C SER A 86 -1.94 5.88 7.39
N PHE A 87 -2.87 5.09 7.93
CA PHE A 87 -3.98 4.52 7.18
C PHE A 87 -5.30 4.96 7.79
N ALA A 88 -6.31 5.10 6.95
CA ALA A 88 -7.68 5.22 7.45
C ALA A 88 -8.03 3.92 8.18
N ARG A 89 -8.73 4.06 9.31
CA ARG A 89 -9.03 2.94 10.21
C ARG A 89 -9.74 1.78 9.50
N ILE A 90 -10.76 2.10 8.72
CA ILE A 90 -11.55 1.07 8.02
C ILE A 90 -10.71 0.37 6.96
N PHE A 91 -9.91 1.13 6.22
CA PHE A 91 -9.01 0.54 5.22
C PHE A 91 -8.00 -0.40 5.88
N TYR A 92 -7.43 0.00 7.01
CA TYR A 92 -6.49 -0.84 7.76
C TYR A 92 -7.15 -2.17 8.12
N ARG A 93 -8.37 -2.11 8.68
CA ARG A 93 -9.12 -3.30 9.07
C ARG A 93 -9.45 -4.18 7.87
N ASN A 94 -9.94 -3.59 6.78
CA ASN A 94 -10.28 -4.35 5.58
C ASN A 94 -9.04 -5.01 4.96
N SER A 95 -7.92 -4.30 4.93
CA SER A 95 -6.67 -4.85 4.41
C SER A 95 -6.21 -6.05 5.23
N PHE A 96 -6.29 -5.94 6.56
CA PHE A 96 -5.96 -7.03 7.45
C PHE A 96 -6.83 -8.25 7.15
N ASN A 97 -8.14 -8.05 7.02
CA ASN A 97 -9.09 -9.14 6.76
C ASN A 97 -8.89 -9.76 5.37
N MET A 98 -8.51 -8.98 4.39
CA MET A 98 -8.28 -9.46 3.01
C MET A 98 -6.88 -10.03 2.79
N GLY A 99 -6.02 -9.97 3.80
CA GLY A 99 -4.68 -10.52 3.70
C GLY A 99 -3.69 -9.66 2.92
N LEU A 100 -3.96 -8.36 2.79
CA LEU A 100 -3.00 -7.43 2.21
C LEU A 100 -2.08 -6.92 3.31
N PRO A 101 -0.77 -7.21 3.26
CA PRO A 101 0.14 -6.69 4.28
C PRO A 101 0.27 -5.17 4.18
N ILE A 102 0.07 -4.48 5.29
CA ILE A 102 0.22 -3.03 5.36
C ILE A 102 1.01 -2.66 6.61
N PHE A 103 1.82 -1.60 6.50
CA PHE A 103 2.72 -1.17 7.57
C PHE A 103 2.74 0.35 7.64
N GLU A 104 2.86 0.90 8.85
CA GLU A 104 3.01 2.33 9.02
C GLU A 104 4.48 2.69 9.27
N SER A 105 4.95 3.71 8.56
CA SER A 105 6.26 4.32 8.78
C SER A 105 6.18 5.80 8.46
N ARG A 106 6.44 6.63 9.44
CA ARG A 106 6.35 8.09 9.26
C ARG A 106 7.53 8.65 8.49
N ASP A 107 8.66 7.98 8.51
CA ASP A 107 9.89 8.54 7.96
C ASP A 107 10.19 8.08 6.54
N LEU A 108 9.62 6.98 6.10
CA LEU A 108 9.95 6.39 4.79
C LEU A 108 9.59 7.32 3.64
N TRP A 109 8.41 7.91 3.69
CA TRP A 109 7.88 8.70 2.57
C TRP A 109 8.84 9.80 2.12
N GLY A 110 9.43 10.51 3.07
CA GLY A 110 10.34 11.62 2.78
C GLY A 110 11.71 11.19 2.28
N GLN A 111 12.04 9.90 2.36
CA GLN A 111 13.37 9.40 2.02
C GLN A 111 13.42 8.60 0.73
N VAL A 112 12.29 8.38 0.08
CA VAL A 112 12.21 7.58 -1.15
C VAL A 112 11.53 8.37 -2.26
N THR A 113 11.82 7.96 -3.51
CA THR A 113 11.14 8.47 -4.69
C THR A 113 10.59 7.29 -5.48
N LYS A 114 9.68 7.55 -6.42
CA LYS A 114 9.16 6.53 -7.30
C LYS A 114 10.32 5.79 -7.98
N GLY A 115 10.30 4.48 -7.88
CA GLY A 115 11.35 3.63 -8.44
C GLY A 115 12.45 3.24 -7.45
N SER A 116 12.51 3.87 -6.28
CA SER A 116 13.42 3.41 -5.22
C SER A 116 13.10 1.96 -4.87
N GLU A 117 14.12 1.22 -4.44
CA GLU A 117 13.93 -0.15 -3.99
C GLU A 117 14.06 -0.22 -2.47
N ILE A 118 13.15 -0.93 -1.82
CA ILE A 118 13.17 -1.11 -0.36
C ILE A 118 13.01 -2.57 0.02
N VAL A 119 13.44 -2.89 1.24
CA VAL A 119 13.18 -4.18 1.87
C VAL A 119 12.38 -3.93 3.14
N VAL A 120 11.22 -4.56 3.24
CA VAL A 120 10.36 -4.49 4.43
C VAL A 120 10.51 -5.80 5.19
N ASP A 121 11.06 -5.74 6.41
CA ASP A 121 11.18 -6.88 7.29
C ASP A 121 10.06 -6.81 8.32
N ALA A 122 8.99 -7.55 8.07
CA ALA A 122 7.80 -7.51 8.93
C ALA A 122 8.09 -8.07 10.33
N GLU A 123 8.89 -9.12 10.43
CA GLU A 123 9.20 -9.75 11.72
C GLU A 123 10.15 -8.88 12.55
N GLY A 124 11.14 -8.28 11.89
CA GLY A 124 12.10 -7.41 12.56
C GLY A 124 11.58 -6.00 12.81
N GLY A 125 10.43 -5.65 12.20
CA GLY A 125 9.85 -4.32 12.35
C GLY A 125 10.68 -3.20 11.72
N ARG A 126 11.34 -3.46 10.59
CA ARG A 126 12.28 -2.52 9.99
C ARG A 126 12.11 -2.43 8.48
N ILE A 127 12.46 -1.26 7.94
CA ILE A 127 12.50 -1.01 6.50
C ILE A 127 13.89 -0.50 6.14
N ARG A 128 14.48 -1.10 5.12
CA ARG A 128 15.78 -0.68 4.59
C ARG A 128 15.60 -0.16 3.18
N ILE A 129 16.22 0.99 2.89
CA ILE A 129 16.24 1.57 1.55
C ILE A 129 17.52 1.10 0.87
N ILE A 130 17.40 0.45 -0.28
CA ILE A 130 18.55 -0.06 -1.03
C ILE A 130 19.31 1.14 -1.63
N GLY A 131 20.60 1.23 -1.31
CA GLY A 131 21.42 2.36 -1.76
C GLY A 131 21.17 3.66 -1.03
N GLY A 132 20.34 3.65 0.02
CA GLY A 132 20.01 4.81 0.82
C GLY A 132 20.76 4.86 2.13
N ALA A 133 20.13 5.48 3.15
CA ALA A 133 20.72 5.62 4.46
C ALA A 133 21.10 4.28 5.07
N ALA A 134 22.20 4.26 5.85
CA ALA A 134 22.71 3.03 6.45
C ALA A 134 21.80 2.45 7.52
N GLU A 135 21.05 3.30 8.23
CA GLU A 135 20.20 2.85 9.33
C GLU A 135 18.80 2.50 8.83
N PRO A 136 18.28 1.31 9.23
CA PRO A 136 16.91 0.93 8.91
C PRO A 136 15.90 1.85 9.60
N LEU A 137 14.76 2.05 8.94
CA LEU A 137 13.63 2.75 9.53
C LEU A 137 12.76 1.76 10.30
N ARG A 138 12.06 2.23 11.32
CA ARG A 138 11.18 1.37 12.11
C ARG A 138 9.76 1.39 11.55
N ILE A 139 9.12 0.23 11.60
CA ILE A 139 7.69 0.10 11.37
C ILE A 139 6.99 0.48 12.66
N GLN A 140 5.93 1.29 12.58
CA GLN A 140 5.16 1.69 13.75
C GLN A 140 4.40 0.50 14.33
N PRO A 141 4.15 0.47 15.65
CA PRO A 141 3.34 -0.58 16.25
C PRO A 141 1.93 -0.66 15.66
N VAL A 142 1.34 -1.84 15.70
CA VAL A 142 -0.04 -2.03 15.28
C VAL A 142 -0.96 -1.15 16.12
N PRO A 143 -1.90 -0.39 15.49
CA PRO A 143 -2.84 0.45 16.25
C PRO A 143 -3.65 -0.37 17.26
N PRO A 144 -4.01 0.23 18.42
CA PRO A 144 -4.73 -0.51 19.46
C PRO A 144 -6.01 -1.20 18.98
N PHE A 145 -6.74 -0.59 18.04
CA PHE A 145 -8.00 -1.20 17.55
C PHE A 145 -7.77 -2.49 16.76
N MET A 146 -6.53 -2.79 16.39
CA MET A 146 -6.16 -4.00 15.65
C MET A 146 -5.55 -5.09 16.53
N GLN A 147 -5.39 -4.83 17.82
CA GLN A 147 -4.76 -5.76 18.75
C GLN A 147 -5.71 -6.78 19.37
N GLU A 148 -6.99 -6.67 19.11
CA GLU A 148 -8.00 -7.59 19.67
C GLU A 148 -8.04 -8.93 18.97
#